data_173602f70f2de958d9dfbadeea593329
#
_entry.id   173602f70f2de958d9dfbadeea593329
#
_cell.length_a   1.000
_cell.length_b   1.000
_cell.length_c   1.000
_cell.angle_alpha   90.00
_cell.angle_beta   90.00
_cell.angle_gamma   90.00
#
_symmetry.space_group_name_H-M   'P 1'
#
loop_
_entity.id
_entity.type
_entity.pdbx_description
1 polymer ?
#
loop_
_entity_poly.entity_id
_entity_poly.type
_entity_poly.pdbx_seq_one_letter_code
_entity_poly.pdbx_strand_id
1 'polypeptide(L)'
;MGKIIGIDLGTTNSCVSVFEGSEPVVITNSEGKRTTPSVVGFVKDGERKVGDPAKRQAITNPIITVFSIKRFMGETYAQSQKEAERVPFNVVNENGYPRVDIEGRKYTPQEISAIILQKMKKTAEDYLGQEVTDAVITVPAYFSDSQRQATKEAGQIAGLNVQRIVNEPTAAALAYGVDKANKDMKIAVFDLGGGTFDISILEFGGGVFEVLSTNGDTHLGGDDFDQVIIDWLANGFKADEGIDLTKDPMAMQRLKEAAEKAKIELSSSTSTEINLPYISAEGGVPKHLVKTLTRSQFEQLAHNLIQACLVPCQNAMRDAGLQASDIDEVILVGGSSRIPAVQTLVKNYFGKEPSKGVNPDEVVAIGAAIQGAILNKESGVGDIVLLDVTPLTLGIETMGGVMTKLIDANTTIPCKKSEVFSTAVDNQTAVTIHVLQGERPMASQNKSIGQFNLEGIAPARRGVPQIEVTFDIDANGILKVSAKDKATGKEQAIRIEASSGLSQEEIDRMKAEAEQNAAADKAEREKVDKMNQADSMIFTTENFLKDNGDKIPADQKPGIEQALQQLKDAHKAADVAAIDSAINNLNQVMQAASAQMYQGGAQPGAGAQPGADQQTNSKPDDNIQDADFEEVK
;
A
#
# COMPACT_ATOMS: atom_id res chain seq x y z
N MET A 1 -0.28 7.79 25.22
CA MET A 1 -1.06 7.64 23.99
C MET A 1 -0.39 6.52 23.18
N GLY A 2 -1.17 5.73 22.43
CA GLY A 2 -0.61 4.69 21.54
C GLY A 2 0.25 5.32 20.44
N LYS A 3 1.10 4.52 19.80
CA LYS A 3 1.86 4.96 18.63
C LYS A 3 0.92 5.09 17.42
N ILE A 4 1.09 6.14 16.64
CA ILE A 4 0.43 6.32 15.35
C ILE A 4 1.39 5.85 14.27
N ILE A 5 0.99 4.86 13.48
CA ILE A 5 1.80 4.37 12.36
C ILE A 5 1.50 5.16 11.08
N GLY A 6 2.52 5.32 10.23
CA GLY A 6 2.37 5.86 8.88
C GLY A 6 2.34 4.73 7.86
N ILE A 7 1.30 4.69 7.03
CA ILE A 7 1.14 3.67 5.99
C ILE A 7 1.07 4.34 4.61
N ASP A 8 1.98 3.94 3.74
CA ASP A 8 1.85 4.13 2.30
C ASP A 8 1.09 2.92 1.73
N LEU A 9 -0.17 3.14 1.34
CA LEU A 9 -0.99 2.12 0.68
C LEU A 9 -0.82 2.25 -0.84
N GLY A 10 0.28 1.73 -1.36
CA GLY A 10 0.61 1.83 -2.79
C GLY A 10 -0.17 0.85 -3.66
N THR A 11 -0.30 1.15 -4.96
CA THR A 11 -0.96 0.28 -5.96
C THR A 11 -0.25 -1.06 -6.09
N THR A 12 1.08 -1.06 -6.15
CA THR A 12 1.91 -2.26 -6.36
C THR A 12 2.55 -2.75 -5.07
N ASN A 13 3.07 -1.83 -4.24
CA ASN A 13 3.71 -2.14 -2.96
C ASN A 13 3.22 -1.18 -1.89
N SER A 14 3.07 -1.67 -0.67
CA SER A 14 2.76 -0.88 0.52
C SER A 14 3.94 -0.87 1.48
N CYS A 15 4.06 0.21 2.25
CA CYS A 15 5.13 0.41 3.22
C CYS A 15 4.56 0.92 4.55
N VAL A 16 5.14 0.49 5.67
CA VAL A 16 4.74 0.96 7.00
C VAL A 16 5.94 1.51 7.76
N SER A 17 5.73 2.63 8.42
CA SER A 17 6.72 3.33 9.22
C SER A 17 6.14 3.79 10.56
N VAL A 18 7.00 3.99 11.54
CA VAL A 18 6.66 4.54 12.85
C VAL A 18 7.69 5.58 13.27
N PHE A 19 7.27 6.54 14.05
CA PHE A 19 8.20 7.52 14.64
C PHE A 19 8.68 7.01 16.02
N GLU A 20 9.99 6.83 16.18
CA GLU A 20 10.59 6.36 17.42
C GLU A 20 11.75 7.27 17.87
N GLY A 21 11.74 7.64 19.14
CA GLY A 21 12.73 8.57 19.67
C GLY A 21 12.65 9.94 19.02
N SER A 22 13.49 10.23 18.05
CA SER A 22 13.51 11.47 17.28
C SER A 22 13.50 11.25 15.77
N GLU A 23 13.34 10.00 15.30
CA GLU A 23 13.48 9.64 13.88
C GLU A 23 12.36 8.70 13.43
N PRO A 24 11.93 8.79 12.15
CA PRO A 24 11.03 7.83 11.55
C PRO A 24 11.77 6.55 11.17
N VAL A 25 11.18 5.40 11.47
CA VAL A 25 11.71 4.07 11.19
C VAL A 25 10.78 3.32 10.25
N VAL A 26 11.29 2.87 9.11
CA VAL A 26 10.56 1.97 8.22
C VAL A 26 10.64 0.55 8.75
N ILE A 27 9.48 -0.06 8.97
CA ILE A 27 9.38 -1.37 9.60
C ILE A 27 9.58 -2.48 8.56
N THR A 28 10.47 -3.41 8.88
CA THR A 28 10.70 -4.61 8.06
C THR A 28 9.59 -5.64 8.31
N ASN A 29 9.02 -6.19 7.24
CA ASN A 29 7.98 -7.20 7.33
C ASN A 29 8.53 -8.59 7.69
N SER A 30 7.65 -9.57 7.90
CA SER A 30 8.00 -10.97 8.24
C SER A 30 8.84 -11.68 7.18
N GLU A 31 8.85 -11.16 5.94
CA GLU A 31 9.63 -11.66 4.82
C GLU A 31 11.01 -10.98 4.71
N GLY A 32 11.39 -10.15 5.67
CA GLY A 32 12.67 -9.43 5.73
C GLY A 32 12.76 -8.24 4.76
N LYS A 33 11.62 -7.75 4.24
CA LYS A 33 11.56 -6.64 3.28
C LYS A 33 10.96 -5.39 3.93
N ARG A 34 11.36 -4.22 3.44
CA ARG A 34 10.85 -2.91 3.89
C ARG A 34 9.55 -2.50 3.18
N THR A 35 9.24 -3.15 2.07
CA THR A 35 7.97 -2.99 1.34
C THR A 35 7.26 -4.34 1.23
N THR A 36 5.93 -4.31 1.16
CA THR A 36 5.08 -5.48 1.01
C THR A 36 4.27 -5.36 -0.28
N PRO A 37 4.30 -6.33 -1.20
CA PRO A 37 3.45 -6.31 -2.38
C PRO A 37 1.97 -6.15 -2.00
N SER A 38 1.26 -5.22 -2.65
CA SER A 38 -0.17 -4.99 -2.48
C SER A 38 -0.99 -6.05 -3.22
N VAL A 39 -0.77 -7.31 -2.84
CA VAL A 39 -1.35 -8.50 -3.47
C VAL A 39 -2.03 -9.34 -2.41
N VAL A 40 -3.27 -9.78 -2.70
CA VAL A 40 -4.08 -10.65 -1.83
C VAL A 40 -4.40 -11.93 -2.59
N GLY A 41 -3.98 -13.06 -2.08
CA GLY A 41 -4.29 -14.39 -2.63
C GLY A 41 -5.31 -15.10 -1.74
N PHE A 42 -6.36 -15.64 -2.35
CA PHE A 42 -7.34 -16.48 -1.67
C PHE A 42 -6.97 -17.95 -1.87
N VAL A 43 -7.16 -18.74 -0.85
CA VAL A 43 -6.86 -20.18 -0.86
C VAL A 43 -8.15 -20.95 -0.58
N LYS A 44 -8.23 -22.18 -1.04
CA LYS A 44 -9.33 -23.09 -0.65
C LYS A 44 -9.33 -23.17 0.87
N ASP A 45 -10.49 -23.15 1.49
CA ASP A 45 -10.72 -23.16 2.94
C ASP A 45 -10.74 -21.79 3.64
N GLY A 46 -10.73 -20.66 2.86
CA GLY A 46 -10.93 -19.31 3.38
C GLY A 46 -9.65 -18.64 3.90
N GLU A 47 -8.50 -19.30 3.83
CA GLU A 47 -7.20 -18.70 4.15
C GLU A 47 -6.86 -17.57 3.16
N ARG A 48 -6.24 -16.50 3.65
CA ARG A 48 -5.80 -15.36 2.86
C ARG A 48 -4.29 -15.19 2.95
N LYS A 49 -3.65 -15.04 1.81
CA LYS A 49 -2.22 -14.71 1.72
C LYS A 49 -2.07 -13.26 1.30
N VAL A 50 -1.11 -12.55 1.88
CA VAL A 50 -0.84 -11.15 1.56
C VAL A 50 0.64 -10.95 1.29
N GLY A 51 0.97 -10.09 0.34
CA GLY A 51 2.35 -9.76 0.02
C GLY A 51 3.05 -10.81 -0.84
N ASP A 52 4.30 -11.11 -0.54
CA ASP A 52 5.11 -12.05 -1.32
C ASP A 52 4.51 -13.48 -1.43
N PRO A 53 3.90 -14.04 -0.38
CA PRO A 53 3.21 -15.33 -0.51
C PRO A 53 2.06 -15.30 -1.52
N ALA A 54 1.28 -14.22 -1.55
CA ALA A 54 0.21 -14.02 -2.53
C ALA A 54 0.78 -13.80 -3.94
N LYS A 55 1.83 -12.98 -4.09
CA LYS A 55 2.49 -12.74 -5.38
C LYS A 55 3.02 -14.04 -5.98
N ARG A 56 3.61 -14.93 -5.18
CA ARG A 56 4.09 -16.24 -5.66
C ARG A 56 2.97 -17.16 -6.14
N GLN A 57 1.79 -17.12 -5.50
CA GLN A 57 0.66 -17.95 -5.94
C GLN A 57 -0.01 -17.43 -7.22
N ALA A 58 0.17 -16.15 -7.58
CA ALA A 58 -0.46 -15.54 -8.74
C ALA A 58 -0.19 -16.29 -10.05
N ILE A 59 1.00 -16.89 -10.20
CA ILE A 59 1.37 -17.70 -11.39
C ILE A 59 0.45 -18.90 -11.57
N THR A 60 0.14 -19.61 -10.49
CA THR A 60 -0.64 -20.85 -10.52
C THR A 60 -2.14 -20.62 -10.30
N ASN A 61 -2.49 -19.55 -9.62
CA ASN A 61 -3.86 -19.21 -9.25
C ASN A 61 -4.19 -17.73 -9.55
N PRO A 62 -4.06 -17.27 -10.82
CA PRO A 62 -4.24 -15.86 -11.16
C PRO A 62 -5.68 -15.36 -10.91
N ILE A 63 -6.70 -16.22 -11.04
CA ILE A 63 -8.11 -15.86 -10.94
C ILE A 63 -8.53 -15.52 -9.50
N ILE A 64 -7.86 -16.12 -8.50
CA ILE A 64 -8.12 -15.91 -7.07
C ILE A 64 -6.99 -15.12 -6.38
N THR A 65 -6.17 -14.42 -7.16
CA THR A 65 -5.10 -13.56 -6.65
C THR A 65 -5.32 -12.13 -7.15
N VAL A 66 -5.61 -11.23 -6.22
CA VAL A 66 -5.99 -9.84 -6.50
C VAL A 66 -4.79 -8.92 -6.32
N PHE A 67 -4.53 -8.06 -7.29
CA PHE A 67 -3.49 -7.03 -7.28
C PHE A 67 -4.01 -5.73 -7.91
N SER A 68 -3.27 -4.63 -7.76
CA SER A 68 -3.62 -3.30 -8.29
C SER A 68 -5.04 -2.83 -7.93
N ILE A 69 -5.58 -3.31 -6.81
CA ILE A 69 -6.96 -3.02 -6.37
C ILE A 69 -7.21 -1.52 -6.14
N LYS A 70 -6.16 -0.75 -5.85
CA LYS A 70 -6.22 0.71 -5.67
C LYS A 70 -6.80 1.43 -6.89
N ARG A 71 -6.66 0.86 -8.10
CA ARG A 71 -7.24 1.40 -9.34
C ARG A 71 -8.76 1.31 -9.42
N PHE A 72 -9.39 0.53 -8.53
CA PHE A 72 -10.85 0.37 -8.43
C PHE A 72 -11.45 1.15 -7.25
N MET A 73 -10.60 1.73 -6.40
CA MET A 73 -11.04 2.44 -5.19
C MET A 73 -11.86 3.67 -5.53
N GLY A 74 -13.09 3.75 -4.99
CA GLY A 74 -13.97 4.91 -5.13
C GLY A 74 -14.42 5.20 -6.57
N GLU A 75 -14.26 4.25 -7.48
CA GLU A 75 -14.67 4.36 -8.88
C GLU A 75 -15.98 3.61 -9.15
N THR A 76 -16.74 4.07 -10.14
CA THR A 76 -17.87 3.30 -10.68
C THR A 76 -17.37 2.18 -11.59
N TYR A 77 -18.21 1.15 -11.81
CA TYR A 77 -17.85 0.06 -12.73
C TYR A 77 -17.57 0.57 -14.16
N ALA A 78 -18.34 1.56 -14.63
CA ALA A 78 -18.15 2.15 -15.95
C ALA A 78 -16.78 2.84 -16.09
N GLN A 79 -16.31 3.51 -15.05
CA GLN A 79 -14.99 4.16 -15.02
C GLN A 79 -13.84 3.16 -14.98
N SER A 80 -14.02 2.04 -14.27
CA SER A 80 -13.01 1.00 -14.07
C SER A 80 -13.05 -0.14 -15.09
N GLN A 81 -13.92 -0.08 -16.11
CA GLN A 81 -14.10 -1.17 -17.08
C GLN A 81 -12.80 -1.55 -17.80
N LYS A 82 -12.00 -0.57 -18.23
CA LYS A 82 -10.71 -0.83 -18.89
C LYS A 82 -9.73 -1.54 -17.99
N GLU A 83 -9.72 -1.21 -16.71
CA GLU A 83 -8.87 -1.90 -15.72
C GLU A 83 -9.37 -3.31 -15.43
N ALA A 84 -10.70 -3.51 -15.41
CA ALA A 84 -11.30 -4.84 -15.25
C ALA A 84 -10.94 -5.81 -16.39
N GLU A 85 -10.76 -5.29 -17.61
CA GLU A 85 -10.33 -6.09 -18.78
C GLU A 85 -8.84 -6.50 -18.74
N ARG A 86 -8.01 -5.83 -17.91
CA ARG A 86 -6.56 -6.06 -17.80
C ARG A 86 -6.16 -7.05 -16.72
N VAL A 87 -7.08 -7.37 -15.81
CA VAL A 87 -6.80 -8.24 -14.68
C VAL A 87 -7.34 -9.66 -14.91
N PRO A 88 -6.65 -10.70 -14.40
CA PRO A 88 -7.09 -12.08 -14.59
C PRO A 88 -8.25 -12.49 -13.68
N PHE A 89 -8.43 -11.80 -12.56
CA PHE A 89 -9.52 -12.07 -11.61
C PHE A 89 -10.84 -11.43 -12.09
N ASN A 90 -11.96 -12.02 -11.66
CA ASN A 90 -13.27 -11.60 -12.14
C ASN A 90 -13.75 -10.33 -11.42
N VAL A 91 -13.93 -9.25 -12.19
CA VAL A 91 -14.51 -7.99 -11.71
C VAL A 91 -15.93 -7.87 -12.26
N VAL A 92 -16.91 -7.81 -11.38
CA VAL A 92 -18.33 -7.76 -11.71
C VAL A 92 -18.96 -6.42 -11.34
N ASN A 93 -20.01 -6.06 -12.07
CA ASN A 93 -20.83 -4.89 -11.75
C ASN A 93 -21.89 -5.27 -10.70
N GLU A 94 -21.87 -4.60 -9.58
CA GLU A 94 -22.93 -4.68 -8.57
C GLU A 94 -23.42 -3.28 -8.21
N ASN A 95 -24.67 -3.00 -8.57
CA ASN A 95 -25.29 -1.69 -8.32
C ASN A 95 -24.51 -0.49 -8.89
N GLY A 96 -23.79 -0.68 -10.01
CA GLY A 96 -22.98 0.36 -10.62
C GLY A 96 -21.53 0.44 -10.15
N TYR A 97 -21.13 -0.43 -9.20
CA TYR A 97 -19.78 -0.44 -8.60
C TYR A 97 -19.01 -1.71 -8.88
N PRO A 98 -17.67 -1.64 -8.99
CA PRO A 98 -16.84 -2.82 -9.19
C PRO A 98 -16.79 -3.68 -7.91
N ARG A 99 -16.90 -4.99 -8.10
CA ARG A 99 -16.69 -6.00 -7.06
C ARG A 99 -15.77 -7.07 -7.62
N VAL A 100 -14.89 -7.58 -6.80
CA VAL A 100 -14.06 -8.74 -7.13
C VAL A 100 -14.81 -10.00 -6.70
N ASP A 101 -15.18 -10.84 -7.66
CA ASP A 101 -15.86 -12.10 -7.40
C ASP A 101 -14.83 -13.23 -7.25
N ILE A 102 -14.70 -13.74 -6.05
CA ILE A 102 -13.84 -14.89 -5.71
C ILE A 102 -14.74 -16.05 -5.30
N GLU A 103 -14.86 -17.03 -6.17
CA GLU A 103 -15.65 -18.26 -5.95
C GLU A 103 -17.11 -18.01 -5.48
N GLY A 104 -17.73 -16.93 -6.02
CA GLY A 104 -19.10 -16.52 -5.72
C GLY A 104 -19.25 -15.57 -4.53
N ARG A 105 -18.18 -15.27 -3.80
CA ARG A 105 -18.15 -14.18 -2.83
C ARG A 105 -17.62 -12.90 -3.48
N LYS A 106 -18.39 -11.83 -3.37
CA LYS A 106 -18.05 -10.52 -3.93
C LYS A 106 -17.40 -9.65 -2.86
N TYR A 107 -16.22 -9.16 -3.18
CA TYR A 107 -15.44 -8.25 -2.32
C TYR A 107 -15.44 -6.85 -2.90
N THR A 108 -15.56 -5.86 -2.05
CA THR A 108 -15.33 -4.46 -2.43
C THR A 108 -13.83 -4.17 -2.56
N PRO A 109 -13.43 -3.15 -3.34
CA PRO A 109 -12.05 -2.69 -3.33
C PRO A 109 -11.56 -2.31 -1.93
N GLN A 110 -12.45 -1.77 -1.08
CA GLN A 110 -12.14 -1.42 0.30
C GLN A 110 -11.82 -2.66 1.15
N GLU A 111 -12.61 -3.75 1.03
CA GLU A 111 -12.32 -5.00 1.75
C GLU A 111 -10.96 -5.59 1.36
N ILE A 112 -10.64 -5.61 0.07
CA ILE A 112 -9.33 -6.10 -0.40
C ILE A 112 -8.19 -5.20 0.11
N SER A 113 -8.36 -3.88 0.05
CA SER A 113 -7.39 -2.93 0.59
C SER A 113 -7.25 -3.06 2.11
N ALA A 114 -8.35 -3.33 2.81
CA ALA A 114 -8.33 -3.56 4.26
C ALA A 114 -7.49 -4.79 4.65
N ILE A 115 -7.51 -5.85 3.85
CA ILE A 115 -6.66 -7.04 4.06
C ILE A 115 -5.17 -6.66 3.97
N ILE A 116 -4.80 -5.78 3.02
CA ILE A 116 -3.42 -5.27 2.92
C ILE A 116 -3.08 -4.41 4.14
N LEU A 117 -3.98 -3.51 4.55
CA LEU A 117 -3.80 -2.65 5.72
C LEU A 117 -3.69 -3.45 7.02
N GLN A 118 -4.41 -4.57 7.15
CA GLN A 118 -4.26 -5.51 8.27
C GLN A 118 -2.85 -6.13 8.32
N LYS A 119 -2.26 -6.48 7.16
CA LYS A 119 -0.86 -6.94 7.11
C LYS A 119 0.09 -5.84 7.55
N MET A 120 -0.14 -4.56 7.17
CA MET A 120 0.67 -3.42 7.63
C MET A 120 0.53 -3.20 9.14
N LYS A 121 -0.70 -3.21 9.65
CA LYS A 121 -0.99 -3.15 11.09
C LYS A 121 -0.26 -4.26 11.84
N LYS A 122 -0.41 -5.50 11.39
CA LYS A 122 0.24 -6.66 12.01
C LYS A 122 1.77 -6.55 11.99
N THR A 123 2.35 -6.09 10.88
CA THR A 123 3.79 -5.84 10.77
C THR A 123 4.27 -4.83 11.81
N ALA A 124 3.49 -3.76 12.03
CA ALA A 124 3.81 -2.76 13.04
C ALA A 124 3.65 -3.30 14.47
N GLU A 125 2.60 -4.07 14.73
CA GLU A 125 2.37 -4.70 16.04
C GLU A 125 3.46 -5.72 16.41
N ASP A 126 3.90 -6.51 15.42
CA ASP A 126 5.00 -7.48 15.61
C ASP A 126 6.33 -6.76 15.96
N TYR A 127 6.58 -5.61 15.31
CA TYR A 127 7.77 -4.81 15.58
C TYR A 127 7.70 -4.10 16.94
N LEU A 128 6.56 -3.45 17.24
CA LEU A 128 6.39 -2.64 18.45
C LEU A 128 6.12 -3.48 19.72
N GLY A 129 5.71 -4.75 19.57
CA GLY A 129 5.32 -5.61 20.67
C GLY A 129 4.04 -5.16 21.40
N GLN A 130 3.21 -4.33 20.77
CA GLN A 130 1.96 -3.79 21.31
C GLN A 130 0.89 -3.64 20.23
N GLU A 131 -0.37 -3.57 20.65
CA GLU A 131 -1.49 -3.29 19.75
C GLU A 131 -1.37 -1.90 19.12
N VAL A 132 -1.71 -1.80 17.84
CA VAL A 132 -1.74 -0.57 17.06
C VAL A 132 -3.17 -0.27 16.64
N THR A 133 -3.71 0.85 17.10
CA THR A 133 -5.08 1.27 16.82
C THR A 133 -5.18 2.45 15.86
N ASP A 134 -4.11 3.26 15.74
CA ASP A 134 -4.15 4.55 15.07
C ASP A 134 -3.17 4.61 13.91
N ALA A 135 -3.61 5.17 12.77
CA ALA A 135 -2.78 5.29 11.59
C ALA A 135 -2.99 6.62 10.85
N VAL A 136 -1.94 7.06 10.15
CA VAL A 136 -1.99 7.99 9.02
C VAL A 136 -1.83 7.17 7.76
N ILE A 137 -2.75 7.32 6.80
CA ILE A 137 -2.73 6.58 5.53
C ILE A 137 -2.57 7.58 4.39
N THR A 138 -1.74 7.25 3.39
CA THR A 138 -1.52 8.13 2.25
C THR A 138 -2.40 7.78 1.06
N VAL A 139 -2.65 8.79 0.24
CA VAL A 139 -3.37 8.68 -1.03
C VAL A 139 -2.67 9.52 -2.09
N PRO A 140 -2.80 9.20 -3.38
CA PRO A 140 -2.39 10.10 -4.46
C PRO A 140 -3.01 11.49 -4.30
N ALA A 141 -2.24 12.53 -4.63
CA ALA A 141 -2.73 13.91 -4.47
C ALA A 141 -3.95 14.18 -5.35
N TYR A 142 -4.00 13.58 -6.53
CA TYR A 142 -5.08 13.75 -7.50
C TYR A 142 -6.29 12.82 -7.29
N PHE A 143 -6.33 12.07 -6.15
CA PHE A 143 -7.50 11.29 -5.77
C PHE A 143 -8.71 12.18 -5.54
N SER A 144 -9.84 11.77 -6.10
CA SER A 144 -11.14 12.37 -5.85
C SER A 144 -11.58 12.14 -4.39
N ASP A 145 -12.57 12.90 -3.97
CA ASP A 145 -13.17 12.76 -2.64
C ASP A 145 -13.68 11.34 -2.37
N SER A 146 -14.36 10.71 -3.35
CA SER A 146 -14.81 9.31 -3.25
C SER A 146 -13.68 8.32 -3.02
N GLN A 147 -12.53 8.51 -3.66
CA GLN A 147 -11.36 7.65 -3.51
C GLN A 147 -10.69 7.82 -2.14
N ARG A 148 -10.64 9.06 -1.63
CA ARG A 148 -10.14 9.39 -0.27
C ARG A 148 -11.01 8.75 0.81
N GLN A 149 -12.33 8.89 0.67
CA GLN A 149 -13.29 8.30 1.59
C GLN A 149 -13.22 6.76 1.57
N ALA A 150 -13.14 6.15 0.38
CA ALA A 150 -12.97 4.70 0.23
C ALA A 150 -11.67 4.19 0.91
N THR A 151 -10.58 4.96 0.84
CA THR A 151 -9.33 4.63 1.52
C THR A 151 -9.49 4.72 3.04
N LYS A 152 -10.20 5.73 3.54
CA LYS A 152 -10.51 5.84 4.97
C LYS A 152 -11.36 4.69 5.48
N GLU A 153 -12.37 4.28 4.72
CA GLU A 153 -13.21 3.10 5.01
C GLU A 153 -12.39 1.81 5.05
N ALA A 154 -11.47 1.61 4.10
CA ALA A 154 -10.56 0.47 4.12
C ALA A 154 -9.72 0.42 5.40
N GLY A 155 -9.25 1.57 5.89
CA GLY A 155 -8.57 1.68 7.18
C GLY A 155 -9.46 1.27 8.35
N GLN A 156 -10.71 1.74 8.36
CA GLN A 156 -11.70 1.38 9.39
C GLN A 156 -12.03 -0.13 9.38
N ILE A 157 -12.23 -0.71 8.19
CA ILE A 157 -12.46 -2.15 8.02
C ILE A 157 -11.23 -2.96 8.51
N ALA A 158 -10.03 -2.44 8.33
CA ALA A 158 -8.81 -3.04 8.85
C ALA A 158 -8.64 -2.92 10.38
N GLY A 159 -9.58 -2.28 11.08
CA GLY A 159 -9.51 -2.04 12.52
C GLY A 159 -8.53 -0.93 12.91
N LEU A 160 -8.31 0.04 12.01
CA LEU A 160 -7.50 1.22 12.25
C LEU A 160 -8.38 2.47 12.40
N ASN A 161 -8.11 3.27 13.40
CA ASN A 161 -8.63 4.62 13.51
C ASN A 161 -7.76 5.53 12.63
N VAL A 162 -8.27 5.91 11.46
CA VAL A 162 -7.55 6.75 10.50
C VAL A 162 -7.57 8.19 10.97
N GLN A 163 -6.49 8.60 11.63
CA GLN A 163 -6.32 9.94 12.21
C GLN A 163 -6.20 11.02 11.12
N ARG A 164 -5.55 10.67 10.01
CA ARG A 164 -5.36 11.55 8.86
C ARG A 164 -5.22 10.76 7.57
N ILE A 165 -5.80 11.29 6.49
CA ILE A 165 -5.46 10.97 5.11
C ILE A 165 -4.52 12.07 4.62
N VAL A 166 -3.35 11.71 4.08
CA VAL A 166 -2.32 12.65 3.61
C VAL A 166 -1.97 12.33 2.16
N ASN A 167 -1.76 13.36 1.35
CA ASN A 167 -1.31 13.18 -0.02
C ASN A 167 0.12 12.61 -0.07
N GLU A 168 0.37 11.64 -0.95
CA GLU A 168 1.67 10.98 -1.11
C GLU A 168 2.82 11.98 -1.36
N PRO A 169 2.71 12.93 -2.32
CA PRO A 169 3.77 13.91 -2.52
C PRO A 169 3.95 14.87 -1.34
N THR A 170 2.88 15.16 -0.61
CA THR A 170 2.94 15.99 0.60
C THR A 170 3.66 15.26 1.74
N ALA A 171 3.38 13.97 1.94
CA ALA A 171 4.12 13.13 2.87
C ALA A 171 5.61 13.04 2.49
N ALA A 172 5.92 12.85 1.21
CA ALA A 172 7.30 12.81 0.73
C ALA A 172 8.05 14.14 0.96
N ALA A 173 7.37 15.27 0.72
CA ALA A 173 7.92 16.59 1.00
C ALA A 173 8.21 16.79 2.49
N LEU A 174 7.30 16.35 3.36
CA LEU A 174 7.49 16.40 4.81
C LEU A 174 8.72 15.60 5.25
N ALA A 175 8.85 14.36 4.74
CA ALA A 175 10.02 13.52 5.03
C ALA A 175 11.33 14.14 4.53
N TYR A 176 11.32 14.77 3.36
CA TYR A 176 12.49 15.44 2.79
C TYR A 176 12.86 16.71 3.53
N GLY A 177 11.86 17.49 3.95
CA GLY A 177 12.02 18.85 4.44
C GLY A 177 12.11 18.98 5.96
N VAL A 178 11.80 17.92 6.76
CA VAL A 178 11.75 18.01 8.21
C VAL A 178 13.05 18.55 8.82
N ASP A 179 14.19 18.12 8.32
CA ASP A 179 15.52 18.61 8.75
C ASP A 179 15.92 19.96 8.15
N LYS A 180 15.13 20.47 7.19
CA LYS A 180 15.38 21.69 6.43
C LYS A 180 14.35 22.78 6.70
N ALA A 181 13.44 22.58 7.66
CA ALA A 181 12.29 23.43 7.94
C ALA A 181 12.62 24.93 8.20
N ASN A 182 13.89 25.24 8.49
CA ASN A 182 14.39 26.62 8.66
C ASN A 182 14.87 27.29 7.35
N LYS A 183 14.76 26.62 6.21
CA LYS A 183 15.13 27.17 4.90
C LYS A 183 13.87 27.43 4.09
N ASP A 184 13.79 28.60 3.49
CA ASP A 184 12.72 28.88 2.52
C ASP A 184 13.10 28.19 1.20
N MET A 185 12.29 27.23 0.75
CA MET A 185 12.53 26.44 -0.46
C MET A 185 11.24 26.16 -1.21
N LYS A 186 11.33 26.18 -2.54
CA LYS A 186 10.29 25.72 -3.45
C LYS A 186 10.73 24.39 -4.07
N ILE A 187 9.91 23.37 -3.90
CA ILE A 187 10.21 22.03 -4.38
C ILE A 187 9.12 21.50 -5.32
N ALA A 188 9.53 20.68 -6.27
CA ALA A 188 8.63 19.88 -7.08
C ALA A 188 8.75 18.42 -6.64
N VAL A 189 7.64 17.80 -6.27
CA VAL A 189 7.57 16.36 -5.97
C VAL A 189 6.93 15.67 -7.15
N PHE A 190 7.73 14.88 -7.85
CA PHE A 190 7.32 14.08 -9.02
C PHE A 190 7.15 12.64 -8.58
N ASP A 191 5.90 12.21 -8.40
CA ASP A 191 5.55 10.88 -7.93
C ASP A 191 4.97 10.04 -9.08
N LEU A 192 5.78 9.09 -9.57
CA LEU A 192 5.36 8.10 -10.55
C LEU A 192 5.38 6.72 -9.91
N GLY A 193 4.24 6.35 -9.37
CA GLY A 193 4.02 5.08 -8.69
C GLY A 193 3.74 3.91 -9.62
N GLY A 194 3.11 2.86 -9.08
CA GLY A 194 2.67 1.69 -9.86
C GLY A 194 1.41 1.93 -10.67
N GLY A 195 0.50 2.77 -10.19
CA GLY A 195 -0.81 2.99 -10.81
C GLY A 195 -1.17 4.44 -11.10
N THR A 196 -0.49 5.40 -10.48
CA THR A 196 -0.80 6.83 -10.53
C THR A 196 0.44 7.66 -10.78
N PHE A 197 0.23 8.82 -11.35
CA PHE A 197 1.22 9.88 -11.50
C PHE A 197 0.71 11.16 -10.85
N ASP A 198 1.50 11.75 -9.96
CA ASP A 198 1.23 13.03 -9.32
C ASP A 198 2.45 13.96 -9.42
N ILE A 199 2.19 15.24 -9.61
CA ILE A 199 3.15 16.31 -9.49
C ILE A 199 2.60 17.36 -8.54
N SER A 200 3.34 17.68 -7.48
CA SER A 200 2.96 18.73 -6.54
C SER A 200 4.09 19.75 -6.42
N ILE A 201 3.72 21.01 -6.41
CA ILE A 201 4.62 22.15 -6.19
C ILE A 201 4.36 22.63 -4.78
N LEU A 202 5.40 22.64 -3.96
CA LEU A 202 5.33 23.01 -2.56
C LEU A 202 6.36 24.11 -2.24
N GLU A 203 5.98 24.91 -1.25
CA GLU A 203 6.88 25.84 -0.58
C GLU A 203 6.97 25.48 0.90
N PHE A 204 8.16 25.50 1.46
CA PHE A 204 8.32 25.35 2.90
C PHE A 204 9.33 26.35 3.46
N GLY A 205 9.01 26.84 4.67
CA GLY A 205 9.82 27.81 5.38
C GLY A 205 9.20 28.10 6.75
N GLY A 206 10.03 28.41 7.73
CA GLY A 206 9.54 28.76 9.07
C GLY A 206 8.68 27.68 9.76
N GLY A 207 8.84 26.40 9.40
CA GLY A 207 8.03 25.31 9.95
C GLY A 207 6.68 25.08 9.25
N VAL A 208 6.38 25.82 8.18
CA VAL A 208 5.16 25.65 7.37
C VAL A 208 5.50 24.94 6.07
N PHE A 209 4.75 23.90 5.74
CA PHE A 209 4.77 23.19 4.46
C PHE A 209 3.46 23.52 3.75
N GLU A 210 3.52 24.23 2.66
CA GLU A 210 2.37 24.66 1.88
C GLU A 210 2.42 24.08 0.47
N VAL A 211 1.36 23.38 0.08
CA VAL A 211 1.15 22.95 -1.30
C VAL A 211 0.61 24.14 -2.08
N LEU A 212 1.31 24.58 -3.11
CA LEU A 212 0.90 25.67 -3.99
C LEU A 212 -0.04 25.17 -5.09
N SER A 213 0.28 24.00 -5.64
CA SER A 213 -0.54 23.35 -6.65
C SER A 213 -0.24 21.85 -6.73
N THR A 214 -1.22 21.10 -7.22
CA THR A 214 -1.07 19.68 -7.58
C THR A 214 -1.79 19.38 -8.87
N ASN A 215 -1.26 18.43 -9.66
CA ASN A 215 -1.89 17.90 -10.85
C ASN A 215 -1.45 16.45 -11.03
N GLY A 216 -2.15 15.65 -11.86
CA GLY A 216 -1.79 14.25 -12.00
C GLY A 216 -2.69 13.47 -12.96
N ASP A 217 -2.44 12.16 -13.00
CA ASP A 217 -3.22 11.17 -13.74
C ASP A 217 -3.35 9.91 -12.88
N THR A 218 -4.58 9.57 -12.51
CA THR A 218 -4.90 8.40 -11.66
C THR A 218 -4.82 7.06 -12.41
N HIS A 219 -4.49 7.08 -13.70
CA HIS A 219 -4.38 5.90 -14.57
C HIS A 219 -3.06 5.85 -15.34
N LEU A 220 -2.03 6.53 -14.87
CA LEU A 220 -0.68 6.52 -15.42
C LEU A 220 0.31 6.05 -14.37
N GLY A 221 0.92 4.89 -14.56
CA GLY A 221 1.90 4.35 -13.61
C GLY A 221 2.64 3.14 -14.13
N GLY A 222 3.41 2.49 -13.27
CA GLY A 222 4.27 1.35 -13.59
C GLY A 222 3.55 0.20 -14.27
N ASP A 223 2.29 -0.07 -13.91
CA ASP A 223 1.47 -1.11 -14.54
C ASP A 223 1.23 -0.83 -16.04
N ASP A 224 1.16 0.45 -16.44
CA ASP A 224 1.00 0.84 -17.85
C ASP A 224 2.32 0.66 -18.61
N PHE A 225 3.46 0.90 -17.97
CA PHE A 225 4.78 0.58 -18.52
C PHE A 225 4.99 -0.94 -18.65
N ASP A 226 4.47 -1.73 -17.73
CA ASP A 226 4.48 -3.20 -17.85
C ASP A 226 3.61 -3.65 -19.02
N GLN A 227 2.43 -3.03 -19.19
CA GLN A 227 1.49 -3.39 -20.26
C GLN A 227 2.09 -3.23 -21.65
N VAL A 228 2.87 -2.19 -21.93
CA VAL A 228 3.50 -2.05 -23.26
C VAL A 228 4.53 -3.16 -23.54
N ILE A 229 5.20 -3.68 -22.49
CA ILE A 229 6.10 -4.83 -22.63
C ILE A 229 5.28 -6.12 -22.84
N ILE A 230 4.20 -6.32 -22.08
CA ILE A 230 3.28 -7.46 -22.21
C ILE A 230 2.74 -7.52 -23.65
N ASP A 231 2.24 -6.40 -24.15
CA ASP A 231 1.68 -6.29 -25.51
C ASP A 231 2.75 -6.61 -26.57
N TRP A 232 3.96 -6.10 -26.40
CA TRP A 232 5.08 -6.40 -27.31
C TRP A 232 5.45 -7.89 -27.30
N LEU A 233 5.48 -8.53 -26.14
CA LEU A 233 5.78 -9.96 -25.99
C LEU A 233 4.66 -10.83 -26.59
N ALA A 234 3.40 -10.53 -26.24
CA ALA A 234 2.24 -11.30 -26.70
C ALA A 234 2.05 -11.21 -28.22
N ASN A 235 2.15 -10.00 -28.79
CA ASN A 235 2.07 -9.79 -30.22
C ASN A 235 3.25 -10.45 -30.97
N GLY A 236 4.46 -10.34 -30.42
CA GLY A 236 5.64 -11.00 -30.98
C GLY A 236 5.51 -12.53 -31.00
N PHE A 237 5.04 -13.12 -29.89
CA PHE A 237 4.83 -14.57 -29.81
C PHE A 237 3.72 -15.04 -30.75
N LYS A 238 2.64 -14.28 -30.87
CA LYS A 238 1.55 -14.56 -31.80
C LYS A 238 2.02 -14.51 -33.27
N ALA A 239 2.91 -13.57 -33.60
CA ALA A 239 3.49 -13.48 -34.93
C ALA A 239 4.45 -14.65 -35.24
N ASP A 240 5.25 -15.07 -34.25
CA ASP A 240 6.26 -16.12 -34.42
C ASP A 240 5.64 -17.54 -34.39
N GLU A 241 4.68 -17.78 -33.48
CA GLU A 241 4.13 -19.12 -33.17
C GLU A 241 2.65 -19.29 -33.53
N GLY A 242 1.94 -18.23 -33.93
CA GLY A 242 0.52 -18.26 -34.24
C GLY A 242 -0.42 -18.34 -33.01
N ILE A 243 0.12 -18.41 -31.80
CA ILE A 243 -0.62 -18.63 -30.55
C ILE A 243 -0.89 -17.30 -29.84
N ASP A 244 -2.12 -17.07 -29.45
CA ASP A 244 -2.55 -15.89 -28.73
C ASP A 244 -2.51 -16.13 -27.20
N LEU A 245 -1.43 -15.65 -26.55
CA LEU A 245 -1.22 -15.82 -25.11
C LEU A 245 -2.22 -15.03 -24.25
N THR A 246 -2.89 -14.02 -24.81
CA THR A 246 -3.85 -13.17 -24.06
C THR A 246 -5.09 -13.95 -23.60
N LYS A 247 -5.32 -15.12 -24.19
CA LYS A 247 -6.45 -16.00 -23.84
C LYS A 247 -6.17 -16.96 -22.68
N ASP A 248 -4.92 -17.05 -22.24
CA ASP A 248 -4.50 -17.91 -21.14
C ASP A 248 -4.10 -17.05 -19.92
N PRO A 249 -4.91 -17.05 -18.84
CA PRO A 249 -4.63 -16.27 -17.63
C PRO A 249 -3.28 -16.60 -16.99
N MET A 250 -2.82 -17.87 -17.06
CA MET A 250 -1.52 -18.26 -16.51
C MET A 250 -0.37 -17.72 -17.35
N ALA A 251 -0.50 -17.76 -18.68
CA ALA A 251 0.49 -17.17 -19.59
C ALA A 251 0.56 -15.64 -19.39
N MET A 252 -0.60 -14.97 -19.29
CA MET A 252 -0.67 -13.53 -19.03
C MET A 252 -0.03 -13.14 -17.71
N GLN A 253 -0.24 -13.90 -16.63
CA GLN A 253 0.40 -13.63 -15.35
C GLN A 253 1.93 -13.78 -15.42
N ARG A 254 2.42 -14.79 -16.14
CA ARG A 254 3.85 -14.98 -16.37
C ARG A 254 4.46 -13.86 -17.23
N LEU A 255 3.73 -13.38 -18.24
CA LEU A 255 4.12 -12.22 -19.04
C LEU A 255 4.20 -10.96 -18.17
N LYS A 256 3.22 -10.74 -17.26
CA LYS A 256 3.19 -9.60 -16.34
C LYS A 256 4.41 -9.60 -15.43
N GLU A 257 4.72 -10.71 -14.80
CA GLU A 257 5.89 -10.82 -13.91
C GLU A 257 7.21 -10.61 -14.65
N ALA A 258 7.31 -11.15 -15.87
CA ALA A 258 8.48 -10.98 -16.70
C ALA A 258 8.64 -9.53 -17.19
N ALA A 259 7.53 -8.85 -17.51
CA ALA A 259 7.51 -7.45 -17.91
C ALA A 259 7.92 -6.52 -16.77
N GLU A 260 7.35 -6.70 -15.57
CA GLU A 260 7.73 -5.96 -14.36
C GLU A 260 9.23 -6.13 -14.06
N LYS A 261 9.72 -7.38 -14.09
CA LYS A 261 11.14 -7.69 -13.88
C LYS A 261 12.02 -7.01 -14.93
N ALA A 262 11.65 -7.11 -16.21
CA ALA A 262 12.40 -6.49 -17.30
C ALA A 262 12.45 -4.96 -17.17
N LYS A 263 11.32 -4.31 -16.83
CA LYS A 263 11.25 -2.87 -16.54
C LYS A 263 12.23 -2.47 -15.44
N ILE A 264 12.23 -3.21 -14.33
CA ILE A 264 13.13 -2.97 -13.18
C ILE A 264 14.60 -3.12 -13.61
N GLU A 265 14.96 -4.22 -14.28
CA GLU A 265 16.32 -4.49 -14.74
C GLU A 265 16.81 -3.44 -15.74
N LEU A 266 15.96 -2.98 -16.66
CA LEU A 266 16.29 -1.94 -17.63
C LEU A 266 16.49 -0.54 -17.00
N SER A 267 16.13 -0.33 -15.74
CA SER A 267 16.48 0.89 -15.03
C SER A 267 17.98 0.97 -14.70
N SER A 268 18.67 -0.18 -14.58
CA SER A 268 20.12 -0.24 -14.32
C SER A 268 20.93 -0.81 -15.50
N SER A 269 20.34 -1.73 -16.27
CA SER A 269 20.99 -2.41 -17.40
C SER A 269 20.57 -1.83 -18.74
N THR A 270 21.39 -1.98 -19.78
CA THR A 270 21.08 -1.54 -21.16
C THR A 270 20.25 -2.55 -21.93
N SER A 271 20.20 -3.80 -21.48
CA SER A 271 19.39 -4.88 -22.07
C SER A 271 19.07 -5.94 -21.02
N THR A 272 18.00 -6.69 -21.23
CA THR A 272 17.61 -7.85 -20.43
C THR A 272 17.09 -8.96 -21.33
N GLU A 273 17.29 -10.21 -20.93
CA GLU A 273 16.69 -11.40 -21.57
C GLU A 273 15.42 -11.80 -20.82
N ILE A 274 14.32 -11.88 -21.55
CA ILE A 274 13.05 -12.41 -21.07
C ILE A 274 12.94 -13.84 -21.56
N ASN A 275 12.99 -14.80 -20.61
CA ASN A 275 12.97 -16.23 -20.89
C ASN A 275 11.83 -16.90 -20.13
N LEU A 276 10.80 -17.32 -20.86
CA LEU A 276 9.62 -17.97 -20.33
C LEU A 276 9.46 -19.37 -20.95
N PRO A 277 10.13 -20.37 -20.38
CA PRO A 277 10.01 -21.75 -20.86
C PRO A 277 8.59 -22.27 -20.63
N TYR A 278 8.11 -23.11 -21.57
CA TYR A 278 6.78 -23.73 -21.48
C TYR A 278 5.65 -22.70 -21.28
N ILE A 279 5.69 -21.58 -22.02
CA ILE A 279 4.68 -20.53 -21.90
C ILE A 279 3.33 -20.97 -22.47
N SER A 280 3.35 -21.85 -23.48
CA SER A 280 2.19 -22.44 -24.12
C SER A 280 2.54 -23.79 -24.71
N ALA A 281 1.55 -24.49 -25.30
CA ALA A 281 1.74 -25.72 -26.08
C ALA A 281 0.78 -25.78 -27.27
N GLU A 282 1.24 -26.34 -28.39
CA GLU A 282 0.44 -26.60 -29.57
C GLU A 282 0.59 -28.07 -29.99
N GLY A 283 -0.54 -28.77 -30.11
CA GLY A 283 -0.52 -30.20 -30.43
C GLY A 283 0.25 -31.09 -29.46
N GLY A 284 0.40 -30.67 -28.18
CA GLY A 284 1.20 -31.34 -27.15
C GLY A 284 2.70 -31.01 -27.21
N VAL A 285 3.12 -30.14 -28.15
CA VAL A 285 4.52 -29.67 -28.24
C VAL A 285 4.66 -28.37 -27.44
N PRO A 286 5.55 -28.32 -26.42
CA PRO A 286 5.76 -27.11 -25.64
C PRO A 286 6.37 -25.99 -26.49
N LYS A 287 5.92 -24.76 -26.24
CA LYS A 287 6.42 -23.54 -26.83
C LYS A 287 7.09 -22.67 -25.77
N HIS A 288 8.19 -22.03 -26.16
CA HIS A 288 9.00 -21.20 -25.28
C HIS A 288 9.07 -19.78 -25.83
N LEU A 289 9.01 -18.78 -24.95
CA LEU A 289 9.24 -17.39 -25.32
C LEU A 289 10.62 -16.98 -24.82
N VAL A 290 11.50 -16.62 -25.75
CA VAL A 290 12.81 -16.05 -25.45
C VAL A 290 12.97 -14.79 -26.29
N LYS A 291 13.10 -13.64 -25.65
CA LYS A 291 13.26 -12.33 -26.29
C LYS A 291 14.28 -11.49 -25.51
N THR A 292 15.11 -10.77 -26.22
CA THR A 292 15.97 -9.74 -25.63
C THR A 292 15.29 -8.38 -25.81
N LEU A 293 15.13 -7.65 -24.71
CA LEU A 293 14.61 -6.29 -24.71
C LEU A 293 15.72 -5.31 -24.33
N THR A 294 16.00 -4.32 -25.18
CA THR A 294 16.96 -3.26 -24.85
C THR A 294 16.24 -2.09 -24.19
N ARG A 295 16.97 -1.31 -23.36
CA ARG A 295 16.45 -0.07 -22.76
C ARG A 295 15.91 0.88 -23.83
N SER A 296 16.65 1.11 -24.90
CA SER A 296 16.22 1.98 -25.99
C SER A 296 14.90 1.53 -26.64
N GLN A 297 14.72 0.23 -26.81
CA GLN A 297 13.47 -0.33 -27.35
C GLN A 297 12.32 -0.17 -26.35
N PHE A 298 12.56 -0.41 -25.06
CA PHE A 298 11.57 -0.18 -24.01
C PHE A 298 11.15 1.29 -23.94
N GLU A 299 12.11 2.21 -23.95
CA GLU A 299 11.85 3.66 -23.92
C GLU A 299 11.08 4.12 -25.17
N GLN A 300 11.31 3.49 -26.31
CA GLN A 300 10.55 3.73 -27.53
C GLN A 300 9.09 3.24 -27.41
N LEU A 301 8.89 2.03 -26.89
CA LEU A 301 7.55 1.47 -26.63
C LEU A 301 6.77 2.33 -25.62
N ALA A 302 7.44 2.82 -24.58
CA ALA A 302 6.86 3.62 -23.51
C ALA A 302 6.83 5.14 -23.78
N HIS A 303 7.27 5.59 -24.97
CA HIS A 303 7.44 7.01 -25.28
C HIS A 303 6.21 7.85 -24.94
N ASN A 304 5.03 7.41 -25.34
CA ASN A 304 3.80 8.16 -25.08
C ASN A 304 3.46 8.27 -23.59
N LEU A 305 3.73 7.23 -22.81
CA LEU A 305 3.53 7.24 -21.36
C LEU A 305 4.49 8.23 -20.66
N ILE A 306 5.76 8.23 -21.11
CA ILE A 306 6.76 9.16 -20.60
C ILE A 306 6.36 10.62 -20.90
N GLN A 307 5.93 10.90 -22.13
CA GLN A 307 5.51 12.24 -22.53
C GLN A 307 4.20 12.68 -21.85
N ALA A 308 3.31 11.74 -21.50
CA ALA A 308 2.07 12.03 -20.77
C ALA A 308 2.34 12.67 -19.40
N CYS A 309 3.47 12.39 -18.75
CA CYS A 309 3.86 13.03 -17.49
C CYS A 309 4.11 14.55 -17.64
N LEU A 310 4.41 15.05 -18.85
CA LEU A 310 4.81 16.43 -19.03
C LEU A 310 3.64 17.42 -18.87
N VAL A 311 2.46 17.07 -19.35
CA VAL A 311 1.28 17.94 -19.31
C VAL A 311 0.84 18.27 -17.87
N PRO A 312 0.72 17.31 -16.94
CA PRO A 312 0.47 17.62 -15.54
C PRO A 312 1.57 18.51 -14.92
N CYS A 313 2.86 18.29 -15.26
CA CYS A 313 3.95 19.15 -14.76
C CYS A 313 3.75 20.60 -15.22
N GLN A 314 3.41 20.82 -16.49
CA GLN A 314 3.15 22.16 -17.02
C GLN A 314 1.95 22.82 -16.35
N ASN A 315 0.89 22.06 -16.12
CA ASN A 315 -0.31 22.55 -15.45
C ASN A 315 -0.01 22.95 -14.00
N ALA A 316 0.65 22.08 -13.23
CA ALA A 316 1.01 22.38 -11.84
C ALA A 316 1.89 23.63 -11.73
N MET A 317 2.90 23.79 -12.59
CA MET A 317 3.76 24.97 -12.61
C MET A 317 2.99 26.24 -12.95
N ARG A 318 2.10 26.18 -13.96
CA ARG A 318 1.23 27.30 -14.32
C ARG A 318 0.31 27.71 -13.16
N ASP A 319 -0.33 26.71 -12.52
CA ASP A 319 -1.30 26.94 -11.45
C ASP A 319 -0.63 27.46 -10.17
N ALA A 320 0.64 27.09 -9.93
CA ALA A 320 1.48 27.67 -8.89
C ALA A 320 1.99 29.10 -9.24
N GLY A 321 1.84 29.55 -10.49
CA GLY A 321 2.37 30.83 -10.95
C GLY A 321 3.90 30.90 -11.00
N LEU A 322 4.58 29.76 -11.13
CA LEU A 322 6.03 29.62 -11.08
C LEU A 322 6.63 29.19 -12.42
N GLN A 323 7.90 29.54 -12.62
CA GLN A 323 8.72 29.01 -13.70
C GLN A 323 9.62 27.88 -13.21
N ALA A 324 10.06 26.99 -14.09
CA ALA A 324 10.94 25.88 -13.72
C ALA A 324 12.23 26.32 -13.00
N SER A 325 12.74 27.54 -13.30
CA SER A 325 13.90 28.16 -12.63
C SER A 325 13.65 28.48 -11.15
N ASP A 326 12.38 28.68 -10.76
CA ASP A 326 12.01 29.06 -9.40
C ASP A 326 11.98 27.85 -8.44
N ILE A 327 12.01 26.64 -8.98
CA ILE A 327 12.07 25.40 -8.19
C ILE A 327 13.51 25.18 -7.71
N ASP A 328 13.70 25.07 -6.41
CA ASP A 328 15.01 24.82 -5.81
C ASP A 328 15.44 23.36 -5.96
N GLU A 329 14.54 22.43 -5.72
CA GLU A 329 14.80 20.99 -5.77
C GLU A 329 13.65 20.22 -6.40
N VAL A 330 13.98 19.09 -7.07
CA VAL A 330 13.01 18.15 -7.60
C VAL A 330 13.19 16.81 -6.90
N ILE A 331 12.14 16.30 -6.28
CA ILE A 331 12.13 15.04 -5.54
C ILE A 331 11.41 13.99 -6.38
N LEU A 332 12.06 12.84 -6.57
CA LEU A 332 11.47 11.69 -7.24
C LEU A 332 10.89 10.71 -6.21
N VAL A 333 9.64 10.35 -6.42
CA VAL A 333 8.88 9.42 -5.60
C VAL A 333 8.28 8.34 -6.49
N GLY A 334 7.98 7.18 -5.91
CA GLY A 334 7.44 6.03 -6.64
C GLY A 334 8.48 5.26 -7.44
N GLY A 335 8.33 3.93 -7.49
CA GLY A 335 9.32 3.05 -8.12
C GLY A 335 9.55 3.30 -9.59
N SER A 336 8.52 3.76 -10.33
CA SER A 336 8.61 4.03 -11.78
C SER A 336 9.38 5.31 -12.12
N SER A 337 9.59 6.21 -11.16
CA SER A 337 10.49 7.37 -11.31
C SER A 337 11.97 6.98 -11.50
N ARG A 338 12.32 5.72 -11.25
CA ARG A 338 13.66 5.16 -11.50
C ARG A 338 13.97 4.92 -12.98
N ILE A 339 12.96 4.94 -13.86
CA ILE A 339 13.13 4.76 -15.32
C ILE A 339 14.00 5.89 -15.87
N PRO A 340 15.15 5.58 -16.53
CA PRO A 340 16.12 6.61 -16.96
C PRO A 340 15.52 7.67 -17.88
N ALA A 341 14.63 7.31 -18.79
CA ALA A 341 13.97 8.27 -19.68
C ALA A 341 13.03 9.23 -18.91
N VAL A 342 12.38 8.76 -17.82
CA VAL A 342 11.59 9.60 -16.92
C VAL A 342 12.50 10.60 -16.20
N GLN A 343 13.63 10.16 -15.65
CA GLN A 343 14.60 11.06 -15.00
C GLN A 343 15.15 12.11 -15.98
N THR A 344 15.39 11.69 -17.22
CA THR A 344 15.84 12.60 -18.29
C THR A 344 14.77 13.64 -18.62
N LEU A 345 13.48 13.22 -18.71
CA LEU A 345 12.35 14.13 -18.91
C LEU A 345 12.30 15.20 -17.82
N VAL A 346 12.35 14.76 -16.55
CA VAL A 346 12.28 15.63 -15.37
C VAL A 346 13.45 16.61 -15.37
N LYS A 347 14.68 16.12 -15.56
CA LYS A 347 15.89 16.96 -15.65
C LYS A 347 15.76 18.01 -16.76
N ASN A 348 15.32 17.62 -17.94
CA ASN A 348 15.19 18.52 -19.07
C ASN A 348 14.10 19.59 -18.83
N TYR A 349 13.00 19.21 -18.20
CA TYR A 349 11.90 20.13 -17.92
C TYR A 349 12.24 21.15 -16.83
N PHE A 350 12.77 20.71 -15.69
CA PHE A 350 13.11 21.58 -14.57
C PHE A 350 14.52 22.20 -14.67
N GLY A 351 15.35 21.75 -15.62
CA GLY A 351 16.72 22.22 -15.79
C GLY A 351 17.67 21.84 -14.63
N LYS A 352 17.27 20.88 -13.79
CA LYS A 352 18.00 20.45 -12.58
C LYS A 352 18.03 18.93 -12.47
N GLU A 353 19.13 18.41 -11.89
CA GLU A 353 19.17 16.99 -11.51
C GLU A 353 18.20 16.74 -10.36
N PRO A 354 17.35 15.70 -10.46
CA PRO A 354 16.51 15.29 -9.34
C PRO A 354 17.35 14.94 -8.09
N SER A 355 16.83 15.28 -6.93
CA SER A 355 17.47 14.97 -5.65
C SER A 355 17.54 13.45 -5.43
N LYS A 356 18.70 12.98 -4.94
CA LYS A 356 18.94 11.56 -4.60
C LYS A 356 18.88 11.31 -3.08
N GLY A 357 18.41 12.29 -2.32
CA GLY A 357 18.48 12.29 -0.85
C GLY A 357 17.42 11.40 -0.17
N VAL A 358 16.48 10.81 -0.91
CA VAL A 358 15.40 9.97 -0.36
C VAL A 358 15.27 8.66 -1.13
N ASN A 359 14.80 7.61 -0.45
CA ASN A 359 14.40 6.38 -1.11
C ASN A 359 12.97 6.52 -1.64
N PRO A 360 12.75 6.48 -2.97
CA PRO A 360 11.43 6.69 -3.56
C PRO A 360 10.36 5.69 -3.12
N ASP A 361 10.75 4.51 -2.62
CA ASP A 361 9.84 3.45 -2.20
C ASP A 361 9.42 3.55 -0.73
N GLU A 362 10.06 4.43 0.06
CA GLU A 362 9.90 4.52 1.52
C GLU A 362 9.52 5.91 2.00
N VAL A 363 9.88 6.93 1.25
CA VAL A 363 9.78 8.34 1.67
C VAL A 363 8.35 8.75 2.04
N VAL A 364 7.37 8.19 1.36
CA VAL A 364 5.93 8.44 1.61
C VAL A 364 5.50 7.89 2.97
N ALA A 365 5.85 6.64 3.28
CA ALA A 365 5.56 6.04 4.58
C ALA A 365 6.28 6.77 5.73
N ILE A 366 7.52 7.21 5.49
CA ILE A 366 8.30 8.03 6.43
C ILE A 366 7.55 9.34 6.73
N GLY A 367 7.09 10.05 5.69
CA GLY A 367 6.33 11.29 5.87
C GLY A 367 5.00 11.08 6.58
N ALA A 368 4.30 9.97 6.31
CA ALA A 368 3.09 9.60 7.02
C ALA A 368 3.35 9.34 8.51
N ALA A 369 4.47 8.71 8.87
CA ALA A 369 4.85 8.51 10.27
C ALA A 369 5.21 9.83 10.97
N ILE A 370 5.92 10.75 10.28
CA ILE A 370 6.19 12.10 10.79
C ILE A 370 4.88 12.84 11.04
N GLN A 371 3.91 12.76 10.12
CA GLN A 371 2.59 13.35 10.32
C GLN A 371 1.86 12.74 11.53
N GLY A 372 1.99 11.43 11.74
CA GLY A 372 1.50 10.74 12.94
C GLY A 372 2.14 11.30 14.22
N ALA A 373 3.45 11.52 14.22
CA ALA A 373 4.18 12.12 15.34
C ALA A 373 3.76 13.57 15.63
N ILE A 374 3.50 14.37 14.58
CA ILE A 374 2.96 15.74 14.71
C ILE A 374 1.59 15.70 15.39
N LEU A 375 0.68 14.83 14.93
CA LEU A 375 -0.66 14.67 15.51
C LEU A 375 -0.60 14.21 16.98
N ASN A 376 0.33 13.34 17.30
CA ASN A 376 0.57 12.81 18.64
C ASN A 376 1.41 13.76 19.54
N LYS A 377 1.87 14.89 18.99
CA LYS A 377 2.75 15.87 19.66
C LYS A 377 4.01 15.23 20.24
N GLU A 378 4.62 14.32 19.50
CA GLU A 378 5.85 13.66 19.92
C GLU A 378 7.02 14.66 19.91
N SER A 379 7.95 14.47 20.85
CA SER A 379 9.18 15.27 20.89
C SER A 379 10.05 14.95 19.66
N GLY A 380 10.61 15.97 19.02
CA GLY A 380 11.53 15.79 17.89
C GLY A 380 10.97 16.22 16.53
N VAL A 381 9.66 16.45 16.39
CA VAL A 381 9.06 16.91 15.13
C VAL A 381 8.79 18.42 15.07
N GLY A 382 8.95 19.18 16.16
CA GLY A 382 8.71 20.61 16.21
C GLY A 382 7.25 21.03 15.95
N ASP A 383 7.03 22.34 15.86
CA ASP A 383 5.72 22.91 15.49
C ASP A 383 5.62 23.02 13.95
N ILE A 384 5.39 21.87 13.30
CA ILE A 384 5.21 21.81 11.84
C ILE A 384 3.74 21.92 11.48
N VAL A 385 3.44 22.82 10.53
CA VAL A 385 2.10 22.99 9.96
C VAL A 385 2.11 22.52 8.50
N LEU A 386 1.17 21.65 8.17
CA LEU A 386 0.98 21.13 6.82
C LEU A 386 -0.31 21.71 6.24
N LEU A 387 -0.18 22.44 5.14
CA LEU A 387 -1.28 23.01 4.37
C LEU A 387 -1.35 22.35 3.01
N ASP A 388 -2.40 21.58 2.80
CA ASP A 388 -2.65 20.85 1.55
C ASP A 388 -3.72 21.56 0.71
N VAL A 389 -3.99 21.09 -0.51
CA VAL A 389 -4.95 21.69 -1.43
C VAL A 389 -5.94 20.67 -1.98
N THR A 390 -7.13 21.14 -2.38
CA THR A 390 -8.06 20.32 -3.18
C THR A 390 -7.59 20.25 -4.64
N PRO A 391 -7.45 19.04 -5.23
CA PRO A 391 -6.84 18.91 -6.57
C PRO A 391 -7.74 19.38 -7.71
N LEU A 392 -9.06 19.36 -7.52
CA LEU A 392 -10.06 19.63 -8.55
C LEU A 392 -11.08 20.66 -8.07
N THR A 393 -11.58 21.45 -9.02
CA THR A 393 -12.69 22.39 -8.80
C THR A 393 -13.96 21.65 -8.38
N LEU A 394 -14.64 22.22 -7.41
CA LEU A 394 -15.92 21.73 -6.87
C LEU A 394 -17.02 22.73 -7.14
N GLY A 395 -18.19 22.26 -7.48
CA GLY A 395 -19.34 23.10 -7.78
C GLY A 395 -20.65 22.33 -7.83
N ILE A 396 -21.69 23.00 -8.27
CA ILE A 396 -23.01 22.41 -8.46
C ILE A 396 -23.52 22.63 -9.88
N GLU A 397 -24.42 21.75 -10.32
CA GLU A 397 -25.19 21.98 -11.53
C GLU A 397 -26.20 23.08 -11.31
N THR A 398 -26.24 24.02 -12.25
CA THR A 398 -27.21 25.11 -12.27
C THR A 398 -28.02 25.10 -13.57
N MET A 399 -28.96 26.03 -13.71
CA MET A 399 -29.88 26.10 -14.83
C MET A 399 -29.13 26.05 -16.19
N GLY A 400 -29.58 25.18 -17.10
CA GLY A 400 -28.97 24.96 -18.40
C GLY A 400 -27.87 23.89 -18.41
N GLY A 401 -27.72 23.10 -17.34
CA GLY A 401 -26.71 22.05 -17.25
C GLY A 401 -25.28 22.60 -17.12
N VAL A 402 -25.12 23.80 -16.58
CA VAL A 402 -23.82 24.46 -16.38
C VAL A 402 -23.28 24.12 -15.00
N MET A 403 -21.98 23.88 -14.90
CA MET A 403 -21.30 23.78 -13.61
C MET A 403 -20.95 25.18 -13.07
N THR A 404 -21.55 25.54 -11.95
CA THR A 404 -21.19 26.75 -11.20
C THR A 404 -20.16 26.37 -10.13
N LYS A 405 -18.97 26.96 -10.22
CA LYS A 405 -17.85 26.69 -9.30
C LYS A 405 -18.10 27.37 -7.96
N LEU A 406 -17.82 26.65 -6.86
CA LEU A 406 -17.80 27.16 -5.50
C LEU A 406 -16.39 27.18 -4.92
N ILE A 407 -15.63 26.10 -5.12
CA ILE A 407 -14.23 25.99 -4.68
C ILE A 407 -13.38 25.69 -5.90
N ASP A 408 -12.42 26.55 -6.21
CA ASP A 408 -11.49 26.34 -7.30
C ASP A 408 -10.46 25.26 -6.96
N ALA A 409 -9.93 24.58 -7.98
CA ALA A 409 -8.79 23.69 -7.85
C ALA A 409 -7.61 24.42 -7.17
N ASN A 410 -6.79 23.68 -6.46
CA ASN A 410 -5.64 24.18 -5.69
C ASN A 410 -6.00 25.19 -4.58
N THR A 411 -7.25 25.16 -4.08
CA THR A 411 -7.64 25.89 -2.85
C THR A 411 -7.10 25.15 -1.64
N THR A 412 -6.42 25.88 -0.75
CA THR A 412 -5.87 25.35 0.53
C THR A 412 -6.97 24.77 1.41
N ILE A 413 -6.73 23.60 1.99
CA ILE A 413 -7.65 22.90 2.89
C ILE A 413 -7.06 22.82 4.32
N PRO A 414 -7.90 22.82 5.38
CA PRO A 414 -9.38 22.81 5.34
C PRO A 414 -9.96 24.14 4.87
N CYS A 415 -11.09 24.11 4.15
CA CYS A 415 -11.76 25.32 3.71
C CYS A 415 -13.27 25.17 3.71
N LYS A 416 -13.96 26.32 3.86
CA LYS A 416 -15.42 26.40 3.83
C LYS A 416 -15.85 27.57 2.97
N LYS A 417 -16.71 27.30 1.97
CA LYS A 417 -17.30 28.33 1.11
C LYS A 417 -18.80 28.16 0.99
N SER A 418 -19.53 29.27 0.95
CA SER A 418 -20.99 29.29 0.83
C SER A 418 -21.42 30.29 -0.23
N GLU A 419 -22.37 29.89 -1.07
CA GLU A 419 -23.00 30.77 -2.05
C GLU A 419 -24.52 30.63 -2.00
N VAL A 420 -25.23 31.71 -2.40
CA VAL A 420 -26.70 31.76 -2.37
C VAL A 420 -27.23 31.57 -3.78
N PHE A 421 -28.05 30.54 -3.95
CA PHE A 421 -28.76 30.20 -5.17
C PHE A 421 -30.26 30.45 -5.00
N SER A 422 -31.01 30.26 -6.09
CA SER A 422 -32.47 30.44 -6.06
C SER A 422 -33.19 29.38 -6.90
N THR A 423 -34.53 29.36 -6.85
CA THR A 423 -35.37 28.49 -7.63
C THR A 423 -35.40 28.90 -9.11
N ALA A 424 -35.49 27.93 -10.03
CA ALA A 424 -35.53 28.14 -11.47
C ALA A 424 -36.93 28.35 -12.04
N VAL A 425 -37.97 27.89 -11.33
CA VAL A 425 -39.38 28.01 -11.74
C VAL A 425 -40.24 28.57 -10.61
N ASP A 426 -41.42 29.16 -10.97
CA ASP A 426 -42.36 29.69 -10.01
C ASP A 426 -42.98 28.58 -9.14
N ASN A 427 -43.20 28.88 -7.86
CA ASN A 427 -43.77 27.95 -6.88
C ASN A 427 -43.04 26.64 -6.67
N GLN A 428 -41.74 26.61 -6.96
CA GLN A 428 -40.89 25.46 -6.72
C GLN A 428 -40.70 25.22 -5.22
N THR A 429 -41.09 24.05 -4.73
CA THR A 429 -41.05 23.67 -3.30
C THR A 429 -39.88 22.79 -2.92
N ALA A 430 -39.08 22.36 -3.90
CA ALA A 430 -37.88 21.56 -3.71
C ALA A 430 -36.83 21.94 -4.74
N VAL A 431 -35.56 21.82 -4.39
CA VAL A 431 -34.42 21.95 -5.29
C VAL A 431 -33.51 20.73 -5.15
N THR A 432 -33.01 20.27 -6.29
CA THR A 432 -31.99 19.21 -6.32
C THR A 432 -30.62 19.87 -6.35
N ILE A 433 -29.77 19.52 -5.42
CA ILE A 433 -28.37 19.91 -5.39
C ILE A 433 -27.55 18.75 -5.99
N HIS A 434 -27.04 18.97 -7.20
CA HIS A 434 -26.17 18.02 -7.88
C HIS A 434 -24.73 18.50 -7.75
N VAL A 435 -23.92 17.79 -6.98
CA VAL A 435 -22.54 18.15 -6.64
C VAL A 435 -21.60 17.56 -7.68
N LEU A 436 -20.72 18.40 -8.19
CA LEU A 436 -19.82 18.10 -9.31
C LEU A 436 -18.36 18.38 -8.96
N GLN A 437 -17.47 17.58 -9.53
CA GLN A 437 -16.02 17.76 -9.43
C GLN A 437 -15.39 17.73 -10.82
N GLY A 438 -14.57 18.72 -11.16
CA GLY A 438 -13.87 18.81 -12.44
C GLY A 438 -13.76 20.23 -12.99
N GLU A 439 -13.12 20.38 -14.15
CA GLU A 439 -12.76 21.69 -14.74
C GLU A 439 -13.63 22.09 -15.95
N ARG A 440 -14.58 21.24 -16.33
CA ARG A 440 -15.38 21.48 -17.53
C ARG A 440 -16.56 22.41 -17.22
N PRO A 441 -16.97 23.29 -18.17
CA PRO A 441 -18.07 24.23 -17.94
C PRO A 441 -19.45 23.56 -17.89
N MET A 442 -19.64 22.39 -18.52
CA MET A 442 -20.92 21.68 -18.53
C MET A 442 -20.97 20.60 -17.47
N ALA A 443 -22.08 20.49 -16.74
CA ALA A 443 -22.27 19.51 -15.67
C ALA A 443 -22.04 18.06 -16.13
N SER A 444 -22.58 17.69 -17.31
CA SER A 444 -22.45 16.35 -17.90
C SER A 444 -21.01 15.93 -18.25
N GLN A 445 -20.08 16.88 -18.27
CA GLN A 445 -18.67 16.65 -18.59
C GLN A 445 -17.79 16.56 -17.33
N ASN A 446 -18.37 16.71 -16.16
CA ASN A 446 -17.69 16.63 -14.86
C ASN A 446 -18.13 15.39 -14.11
N LYS A 447 -17.32 14.97 -13.12
CA LYS A 447 -17.65 13.83 -12.25
C LYS A 447 -18.77 14.23 -11.30
N SER A 448 -19.88 13.50 -11.33
CA SER A 448 -20.93 13.60 -10.30
C SER A 448 -20.41 12.92 -9.03
N ILE A 449 -20.38 13.65 -7.91
CA ILE A 449 -19.90 13.13 -6.64
C ILE A 449 -21.01 12.99 -5.60
N GLY A 450 -22.21 13.52 -5.89
CA GLY A 450 -23.38 13.33 -5.04
C GLY A 450 -24.59 14.17 -5.50
N GLN A 451 -25.75 13.74 -5.04
CA GLN A 451 -27.01 14.46 -5.34
C GLN A 451 -27.98 14.32 -4.16
N PHE A 452 -28.64 15.40 -3.79
CA PHE A 452 -29.65 15.39 -2.73
C PHE A 452 -30.71 16.48 -2.97
N ASN A 453 -31.87 16.32 -2.33
CA ASN A 453 -32.99 17.25 -2.45
C ASN A 453 -33.17 18.07 -1.17
N LEU A 454 -33.29 19.37 -1.31
CA LEU A 454 -33.79 20.25 -0.26
C LEU A 454 -35.28 20.49 -0.52
N GLU A 455 -36.14 19.99 0.35
CA GLU A 455 -37.60 20.07 0.25
C GLU A 455 -38.21 21.09 1.25
N GLY A 456 -39.45 21.49 0.96
CA GLY A 456 -40.22 22.35 1.85
C GLY A 456 -39.84 23.82 1.79
N ILE A 457 -39.37 24.26 0.64
CA ILE A 457 -39.20 25.66 0.28
C ILE A 457 -40.59 26.29 0.15
N ALA A 458 -40.78 27.46 0.71
CA ALA A 458 -42.04 28.18 0.60
C ALA A 458 -42.33 28.57 -0.87
N PRO A 459 -43.53 28.27 -1.41
CA PRO A 459 -43.89 28.67 -2.76
C PRO A 459 -43.73 30.18 -2.96
N ALA A 460 -42.95 30.55 -3.98
CA ALA A 460 -42.66 31.92 -4.35
C ALA A 460 -42.35 32.03 -5.82
N ARG A 461 -42.25 33.23 -6.37
CA ARG A 461 -41.77 33.43 -7.73
C ARG A 461 -40.29 32.95 -7.86
N ARG A 462 -39.94 32.45 -9.03
CA ARG A 462 -38.54 32.10 -9.34
C ARG A 462 -37.61 33.26 -9.00
N GLY A 463 -36.42 32.92 -8.46
CA GLY A 463 -35.43 33.91 -8.07
C GLY A 463 -35.65 34.57 -6.69
N VAL A 464 -36.79 34.31 -6.03
CA VAL A 464 -37.10 34.89 -4.70
C VAL A 464 -36.55 34.03 -3.54
N PRO A 465 -36.73 32.70 -3.52
CA PRO A 465 -36.13 31.87 -2.47
C PRO A 465 -34.62 31.99 -2.44
N GLN A 466 -34.05 32.05 -1.23
CA GLN A 466 -32.60 32.13 -1.01
C GLN A 466 -32.11 30.80 -0.42
N ILE A 467 -31.40 30.03 -1.24
CA ILE A 467 -30.88 28.71 -0.87
C ILE A 467 -29.38 28.84 -0.75
N GLU A 468 -28.89 28.83 0.49
CA GLU A 468 -27.45 28.85 0.77
C GLU A 468 -26.88 27.46 0.66
N VAL A 469 -25.98 27.26 -0.32
CA VAL A 469 -25.23 26.01 -0.51
C VAL A 469 -23.84 26.21 0.07
N THR A 470 -23.46 25.34 1.00
CA THR A 470 -22.17 25.38 1.70
C THR A 470 -21.37 24.14 1.38
N PHE A 471 -20.14 24.35 0.95
CA PHE A 471 -19.10 23.33 0.78
C PHE A 471 -18.12 23.45 1.94
N ASP A 472 -17.87 22.36 2.64
CA ASP A 472 -17.00 22.28 3.82
C ASP A 472 -16.04 21.12 3.64
N ILE A 473 -14.77 21.41 3.36
CA ILE A 473 -13.71 20.41 3.14
C ILE A 473 -12.86 20.34 4.39
N ASP A 474 -12.76 19.14 4.97
CA ASP A 474 -11.92 18.90 6.14
C ASP A 474 -10.43 18.79 5.79
N ALA A 475 -9.59 18.63 6.80
CA ALA A 475 -8.16 18.50 6.63
C ALA A 475 -7.74 17.18 5.92
N ASN A 476 -8.63 16.21 5.76
CA ASN A 476 -8.42 14.98 5.00
C ASN A 476 -8.81 15.13 3.52
N GLY A 477 -9.32 16.31 3.12
CA GLY A 477 -9.86 16.54 1.80
C GLY A 477 -11.26 15.96 1.60
N ILE A 478 -11.98 15.62 2.67
CA ILE A 478 -13.32 15.03 2.60
C ILE A 478 -14.36 16.15 2.61
N LEU A 479 -15.23 16.14 1.60
CA LEU A 479 -16.23 17.16 1.36
C LEU A 479 -17.56 16.84 2.05
N LYS A 480 -18.12 17.83 2.72
CA LYS A 480 -19.52 17.88 3.17
C LYS A 480 -20.22 19.02 2.45
N VAL A 481 -21.36 18.75 1.85
CA VAL A 481 -22.20 19.77 1.20
C VAL A 481 -23.52 19.89 1.95
N SER A 482 -23.93 21.11 2.27
CA SER A 482 -25.24 21.38 2.83
C SER A 482 -25.98 22.46 2.03
N ALA A 483 -27.29 22.35 1.99
CA ALA A 483 -28.18 23.37 1.41
C ALA A 483 -29.21 23.79 2.45
N LYS A 484 -29.40 25.10 2.61
CA LYS A 484 -30.32 25.71 3.59
C LYS A 484 -31.18 26.75 2.94
N ASP A 485 -32.50 26.62 3.09
CA ASP A 485 -33.43 27.69 2.76
C ASP A 485 -33.41 28.75 3.89
N LYS A 486 -32.96 29.96 3.55
CA LYS A 486 -32.81 31.06 4.52
C LYS A 486 -34.15 31.55 5.07
N ALA A 487 -35.27 31.37 4.33
CA ALA A 487 -36.60 31.83 4.75
C ALA A 487 -37.24 30.86 5.74
N THR A 488 -37.17 29.54 5.48
CA THR A 488 -37.82 28.53 6.35
C THR A 488 -36.87 27.96 7.39
N GLY A 489 -35.56 28.16 7.23
CA GLY A 489 -34.52 27.56 8.06
C GLY A 489 -34.32 26.06 7.83
N LYS A 490 -35.05 25.45 6.88
CA LYS A 490 -34.86 24.05 6.52
C LYS A 490 -33.49 23.83 5.90
N GLU A 491 -32.82 22.77 6.35
CA GLU A 491 -31.49 22.41 5.91
C GLU A 491 -31.43 20.91 5.59
N GLN A 492 -30.71 20.57 4.53
CA GLN A 492 -30.33 19.21 4.18
C GLN A 492 -28.84 19.20 3.88
N ALA A 493 -28.19 18.16 4.30
CA ALA A 493 -26.76 17.98 4.05
C ALA A 493 -26.48 16.58 3.53
N ILE A 494 -25.48 16.47 2.68
CA ILE A 494 -24.87 15.22 2.29
C ILE A 494 -23.37 15.30 2.65
N ARG A 495 -22.86 14.26 3.29
CA ARG A 495 -21.45 13.98 3.27
C ARG A 495 -21.21 13.22 1.97
N ILE A 496 -20.19 13.62 1.23
CA ILE A 496 -19.82 12.83 0.04
C ILE A 496 -19.30 11.50 0.58
N GLU A 497 -20.18 10.52 0.56
CA GLU A 497 -19.81 9.15 0.87
C GLU A 497 -19.15 8.56 -0.38
N ALA A 498 -18.14 7.73 -0.17
CA ALA A 498 -17.59 6.97 -1.29
C ALA A 498 -18.76 6.32 -2.02
N SER A 499 -18.74 6.38 -3.33
CA SER A 499 -19.72 5.74 -4.20
C SER A 499 -19.77 4.20 -4.04
N SER A 500 -19.10 3.67 -3.01
CA SER A 500 -19.14 2.26 -2.60
C SER A 500 -20.51 1.80 -2.12
N GLY A 501 -21.39 2.74 -1.72
CA GLY A 501 -22.68 2.42 -1.15
C GLY A 501 -22.63 1.63 0.16
N LEU A 502 -21.47 1.63 0.84
CA LEU A 502 -21.32 0.93 2.12
C LEU A 502 -22.00 1.74 3.25
N SER A 503 -22.96 1.13 3.90
CA SER A 503 -23.55 1.67 5.14
C SER A 503 -22.61 1.45 6.33
N GLN A 504 -22.78 2.23 7.40
CA GLN A 504 -22.01 2.01 8.63
C GLN A 504 -22.18 0.58 9.17
N GLU A 505 -23.38 0.01 9.04
CA GLU A 505 -23.67 -1.38 9.44
C GLU A 505 -22.87 -2.38 8.61
N GLU A 506 -22.69 -2.12 7.31
CA GLU A 506 -21.86 -2.96 6.43
C GLU A 506 -20.38 -2.83 6.77
N ILE A 507 -19.89 -1.63 7.05
CA ILE A 507 -18.51 -1.39 7.52
C ILE A 507 -18.28 -2.13 8.85
N ASP A 508 -19.20 -2.04 9.81
CA ASP A 508 -19.09 -2.72 11.10
C ASP A 508 -19.12 -4.25 10.95
N ARG A 509 -19.95 -4.78 10.03
CA ARG A 509 -19.95 -6.20 9.67
C ARG A 509 -18.63 -6.64 9.08
N MET A 510 -18.12 -5.89 8.08
CA MET A 510 -16.84 -6.19 7.43
C MET A 510 -15.68 -6.14 8.41
N LYS A 511 -15.71 -5.21 9.38
CA LYS A 511 -14.74 -5.13 10.45
C LYS A 511 -14.77 -6.36 11.35
N ALA A 512 -15.97 -6.81 11.77
CA ALA A 512 -16.12 -8.03 12.58
C ALA A 512 -15.65 -9.29 11.83
N GLU A 513 -15.97 -9.40 10.53
CA GLU A 513 -15.47 -10.49 9.69
C GLU A 513 -13.94 -10.44 9.52
N ALA A 514 -13.36 -9.24 9.42
CA ALA A 514 -11.92 -9.04 9.34
C ALA A 514 -11.22 -9.46 10.63
N GLU A 515 -11.77 -9.14 11.80
CA GLU A 515 -11.28 -9.57 13.12
C GLU A 515 -11.34 -11.09 13.29
N GLN A 516 -12.42 -11.74 12.83
CA GLN A 516 -12.55 -13.21 12.86
C GLN A 516 -11.47 -13.89 12.00
N ASN A 517 -11.20 -13.37 10.80
CA ASN A 517 -10.15 -13.91 9.94
C ASN A 517 -8.75 -13.69 10.55
N ALA A 518 -8.50 -12.56 11.20
CA ALA A 518 -7.22 -12.31 11.88
C ALA A 518 -6.93 -13.32 12.99
N ALA A 519 -7.97 -13.81 13.70
CA ALA A 519 -7.83 -14.86 14.69
C ALA A 519 -7.48 -16.23 14.05
N ALA A 520 -8.08 -16.55 12.91
CA ALA A 520 -7.77 -17.75 12.14
C ALA A 520 -6.34 -17.71 11.57
N ASP A 521 -5.95 -16.57 11.00
CA ASP A 521 -4.59 -16.33 10.45
C ASP A 521 -3.52 -16.43 11.56
N LYS A 522 -3.83 -15.96 12.78
CA LYS A 522 -2.94 -16.10 13.94
C LYS A 522 -2.76 -17.57 14.32
N ALA A 523 -3.84 -18.34 14.38
CA ALA A 523 -3.76 -19.77 14.71
C ALA A 523 -2.98 -20.56 13.64
N GLU A 524 -3.16 -20.25 12.36
CA GLU A 524 -2.42 -20.91 11.28
C GLU A 524 -0.93 -20.53 11.31
N ARG A 525 -0.60 -19.27 11.61
CA ARG A 525 0.81 -18.86 11.80
C ARG A 525 1.46 -19.57 12.96
N GLU A 526 0.79 -19.67 14.12
CA GLU A 526 1.28 -20.44 15.28
C GLU A 526 1.56 -21.89 14.87
N LYS A 527 0.70 -22.48 14.04
CA LYS A 527 0.91 -23.82 13.51
C LYS A 527 2.15 -23.90 12.62
N VAL A 528 2.34 -22.97 11.68
CA VAL A 528 3.52 -22.92 10.79
C VAL A 528 4.80 -22.72 11.61
N ASP A 529 4.80 -21.81 12.59
CA ASP A 529 5.95 -21.57 13.46
C ASP A 529 6.32 -22.83 14.25
N LYS A 530 5.34 -23.57 14.75
CA LYS A 530 5.55 -24.84 15.44
C LYS A 530 6.06 -25.96 14.50
N MET A 531 5.56 -26.03 13.29
CA MET A 531 6.07 -26.94 12.26
C MET A 531 7.54 -26.63 11.94
N ASN A 532 7.90 -25.38 11.74
CA ASN A 532 9.28 -24.94 11.49
C ASN A 532 10.20 -25.23 12.67
N GLN A 533 9.73 -25.03 13.90
CA GLN A 533 10.46 -25.38 15.12
C GLN A 533 10.72 -26.90 15.21
N ALA A 534 9.72 -27.71 14.89
CA ALA A 534 9.85 -29.16 14.84
C ALA A 534 10.86 -29.61 13.79
N ASP A 535 10.80 -29.06 12.55
CA ASP A 535 11.76 -29.35 11.48
C ASP A 535 13.21 -29.05 11.90
N SER A 536 13.44 -27.86 12.45
CA SER A 536 14.76 -27.46 12.95
C SER A 536 15.28 -28.42 14.02
N MET A 537 14.40 -28.84 14.92
CA MET A 537 14.77 -29.73 16.02
C MET A 537 15.00 -31.18 15.54
N ILE A 538 14.20 -31.66 14.60
CA ILE A 538 14.43 -32.96 13.93
C ILE A 538 15.80 -32.95 13.27
N PHE A 539 16.11 -31.96 12.45
CA PHE A 539 17.38 -31.83 11.75
C PHE A 539 18.58 -31.77 12.71
N THR A 540 18.47 -30.94 13.75
CA THR A 540 19.53 -30.79 14.75
C THR A 540 19.78 -32.10 15.52
N THR A 541 18.70 -32.81 15.89
CA THR A 541 18.82 -34.08 16.64
C THR A 541 19.36 -35.19 15.76
N GLU A 542 18.97 -35.28 14.48
CA GLU A 542 19.53 -36.25 13.52
C GLU A 542 21.03 -36.05 13.33
N ASN A 543 21.47 -34.79 13.15
CA ASN A 543 22.88 -34.48 13.04
C ASN A 543 23.64 -34.80 14.34
N PHE A 544 23.06 -34.47 15.51
CA PHE A 544 23.64 -34.83 16.81
C PHE A 544 23.83 -36.33 16.98
N LEU A 545 22.83 -37.14 16.62
CA LEU A 545 22.92 -38.61 16.66
C LEU A 545 23.93 -39.14 15.67
N LYS A 546 24.07 -38.54 14.50
CA LYS A 546 25.05 -38.91 13.49
C LYS A 546 26.50 -38.61 13.93
N ASP A 547 26.73 -37.42 14.47
CA ASP A 547 28.07 -36.92 14.77
C ASP A 547 28.58 -37.41 16.13
N ASN A 548 27.69 -37.73 17.06
CA ASN A 548 28.01 -38.12 18.43
C ASN A 548 27.47 -39.49 18.85
N GLY A 549 26.92 -40.29 17.90
CA GLY A 549 26.26 -41.55 18.22
C GLY A 549 27.10 -42.55 19.02
N ASP A 550 28.44 -42.54 18.86
CA ASP A 550 29.40 -43.41 19.55
C ASP A 550 29.76 -42.86 20.96
N LYS A 551 29.44 -41.59 21.24
CA LYS A 551 29.69 -40.95 22.54
C LYS A 551 28.47 -40.92 23.45
N ILE A 552 27.29 -41.19 22.89
CA ILE A 552 26.04 -41.26 23.66
C ILE A 552 26.00 -42.58 24.44
N PRO A 553 25.69 -42.56 25.75
CA PRO A 553 25.50 -43.76 26.53
C PRO A 553 24.49 -44.71 25.89
N ALA A 554 24.80 -46.01 25.82
CA ALA A 554 24.01 -47.02 25.10
C ALA A 554 22.58 -47.17 25.65
N ASP A 555 22.34 -46.80 26.88
CA ASP A 555 21.03 -46.78 27.55
C ASP A 555 20.19 -45.52 27.20
N GLN A 556 20.82 -44.42 26.76
CA GLN A 556 20.15 -43.17 26.45
C GLN A 556 19.76 -43.06 24.97
N LYS A 557 20.55 -43.65 24.07
CA LYS A 557 20.35 -43.55 22.62
C LYS A 557 18.95 -43.99 22.17
N PRO A 558 18.36 -45.12 22.65
CA PRO A 558 17.00 -45.53 22.29
C PRO A 558 15.95 -44.51 22.71
N GLY A 559 16.15 -43.83 23.86
CA GLY A 559 15.23 -42.79 24.35
C GLY A 559 15.20 -41.57 23.42
N ILE A 560 16.36 -41.12 22.93
CA ILE A 560 16.48 -40.01 21.97
C ILE A 560 15.82 -40.39 20.63
N GLU A 561 16.13 -41.58 20.11
CA GLU A 561 15.57 -42.07 18.86
C GLU A 561 14.05 -42.19 18.92
N GLN A 562 13.50 -42.67 20.03
CA GLN A 562 12.06 -42.75 20.25
C GLN A 562 11.39 -41.37 20.33
N ALA A 563 11.98 -40.42 21.07
CA ALA A 563 11.46 -39.06 21.18
C ALA A 563 11.53 -38.32 19.84
N LEU A 564 12.62 -38.54 19.08
CA LEU A 564 12.76 -38.01 17.71
C LEU A 564 11.69 -38.58 16.78
N GLN A 565 11.40 -39.88 16.85
CA GLN A 565 10.38 -40.51 16.03
C GLN A 565 8.97 -39.97 16.39
N GLN A 566 8.68 -39.75 17.68
CA GLN A 566 7.43 -39.13 18.09
C GLN A 566 7.28 -37.71 17.54
N LEU A 567 8.35 -36.91 17.53
CA LEU A 567 8.33 -35.56 16.93
C LEU A 567 8.11 -35.62 15.42
N LYS A 568 8.74 -36.54 14.68
CA LYS A 568 8.51 -36.74 13.25
C LYS A 568 7.07 -37.15 12.94
N ASP A 569 6.47 -38.03 13.75
CA ASP A 569 5.10 -38.50 13.55
C ASP A 569 4.10 -37.36 13.84
N ALA A 570 4.30 -36.57 14.89
CA ALA A 570 3.50 -35.39 15.21
C ALA A 570 3.64 -34.30 14.12
N HIS A 571 4.85 -34.05 13.61
CA HIS A 571 5.11 -33.13 12.51
C HIS A 571 4.39 -33.58 11.24
N LYS A 572 4.48 -34.86 10.87
CA LYS A 572 3.79 -35.42 9.70
C LYS A 572 2.26 -35.32 9.81
N ALA A 573 1.72 -35.43 11.02
CA ALA A 573 0.30 -35.25 11.29
C ALA A 573 -0.13 -33.78 11.35
N ALA A 574 0.81 -32.82 11.35
CA ALA A 574 0.59 -31.38 11.54
C ALA A 574 -0.25 -31.06 12.81
N ASP A 575 -0.10 -31.85 13.86
CA ASP A 575 -0.79 -31.67 15.15
C ASP A 575 0.06 -30.82 16.09
N VAL A 576 -0.31 -29.55 16.25
CA VAL A 576 0.41 -28.55 17.05
C VAL A 576 0.58 -28.96 18.51
N ALA A 577 -0.46 -29.53 19.12
CA ALA A 577 -0.40 -29.96 20.54
C ALA A 577 0.53 -31.16 20.73
N ALA A 578 0.49 -32.10 19.77
CA ALA A 578 1.41 -33.24 19.76
C ALA A 578 2.85 -32.81 19.49
N ILE A 579 3.08 -31.83 18.61
CA ILE A 579 4.39 -31.24 18.33
C ILE A 579 4.97 -30.61 19.60
N ASP A 580 4.22 -29.75 20.31
CA ASP A 580 4.69 -29.12 21.55
C ASP A 580 5.06 -30.14 22.61
N SER A 581 4.25 -31.17 22.78
CA SER A 581 4.51 -32.25 23.72
C SER A 581 5.78 -33.05 23.34
N ALA A 582 5.94 -33.35 22.05
CA ALA A 582 7.09 -34.10 21.53
C ALA A 582 8.40 -33.27 21.60
N ILE A 583 8.35 -31.95 21.32
CA ILE A 583 9.50 -31.04 21.49
C ILE A 583 9.95 -31.02 22.94
N ASN A 584 9.03 -30.85 23.90
CA ASN A 584 9.36 -30.85 25.33
C ASN A 584 9.97 -32.18 25.79
N ASN A 585 9.41 -33.31 25.32
CA ASN A 585 9.95 -34.63 25.63
C ASN A 585 11.36 -34.81 25.05
N LEU A 586 11.58 -34.45 23.78
CA LEU A 586 12.87 -34.56 23.13
C LEU A 586 13.93 -33.67 23.83
N ASN A 587 13.57 -32.45 24.21
CA ASN A 587 14.44 -31.58 25.00
C ASN A 587 14.86 -32.18 26.34
N GLN A 588 13.93 -32.80 27.08
CA GLN A 588 14.24 -33.45 28.37
C GLN A 588 15.20 -34.63 28.18
N VAL A 589 14.96 -35.47 27.17
CA VAL A 589 15.82 -36.63 26.90
C VAL A 589 17.19 -36.19 26.43
N MET A 590 17.28 -35.15 25.59
CA MET A 590 18.55 -34.57 25.12
C MET A 590 19.35 -33.95 26.27
N GLN A 591 18.69 -33.22 27.18
CA GLN A 591 19.36 -32.68 28.39
C GLN A 591 19.91 -33.78 29.27
N ALA A 592 19.16 -34.85 29.53
CA ALA A 592 19.60 -35.97 30.33
C ALA A 592 20.83 -36.68 29.70
N ALA A 593 20.80 -36.89 28.38
CA ALA A 593 21.92 -37.50 27.68
C ALA A 593 23.17 -36.60 27.69
N SER A 594 23.00 -35.29 27.48
CA SER A 594 24.12 -34.34 27.54
C SER A 594 24.75 -34.26 28.93
N ALA A 595 23.94 -34.24 30.00
CA ALA A 595 24.45 -34.22 31.39
C ALA A 595 25.29 -35.45 31.70
N GLN A 596 24.92 -36.64 31.22
CA GLN A 596 25.70 -37.86 31.43
C GLN A 596 26.99 -37.91 30.59
N MET A 597 26.96 -37.39 29.34
CA MET A 597 28.15 -37.27 28.50
C MET A 597 29.23 -36.38 29.16
N TYR A 598 28.84 -35.32 29.87
CA TYR A 598 29.76 -34.45 30.60
C TYR A 598 30.26 -35.08 31.91
N GLN A 599 29.49 -35.96 32.57
CA GLN A 599 29.91 -36.65 33.78
C GLN A 599 30.85 -37.85 33.52
N GLY A 600 30.78 -38.47 32.34
CA GLY A 600 31.66 -39.56 31.94
C GLY A 600 33.09 -39.15 31.55
N GLY A 601 33.39 -37.83 31.42
CA GLY A 601 34.68 -37.29 31.02
C GLY A 601 35.59 -36.80 32.15
N ALA A 602 35.19 -36.89 33.41
CA ALA A 602 35.99 -36.44 34.54
C ALA A 602 36.69 -37.61 35.25
N GLN A 603 37.96 -37.86 34.91
CA GLN A 603 38.86 -38.64 35.76
C GLN A 603 39.28 -37.80 36.97
N PRO A 604 39.34 -38.36 38.20
CA PRO A 604 39.64 -37.61 39.40
C PRO A 604 41.15 -37.42 39.56
N GLY A 605 41.60 -36.18 39.48
CA GLY A 605 42.94 -35.75 39.89
C GLY A 605 42.89 -34.84 41.12
N ALA A 606 43.51 -35.33 42.19
CA ALA A 606 43.64 -34.86 43.58
C ALA A 606 43.71 -33.35 43.87
N GLY A 607 42.96 -32.96 44.91
CA GLY A 607 43.45 -32.22 46.10
C GLY A 607 43.59 -30.72 45.99
N ALA A 608 42.69 -30.00 46.65
CA ALA A 608 42.98 -29.06 47.77
C ALA A 608 41.69 -28.36 48.23
N GLN A 609 41.55 -28.27 49.58
CA GLN A 609 40.41 -27.71 50.29
C GLN A 609 40.58 -26.20 50.60
N PRO A 610 39.69 -25.51 51.32
CA PRO A 610 38.90 -24.42 50.86
C PRO A 610 39.27 -23.06 51.46
N GLY A 611 38.81 -22.00 50.85
CA GLY A 611 38.84 -20.66 51.45
C GLY A 611 37.60 -19.88 51.07
N ALA A 612 36.99 -19.35 52.11
CA ALA A 612 35.68 -18.68 52.11
C ALA A 612 35.69 -17.27 51.56
N ASP A 613 34.46 -16.83 51.27
CA ASP A 613 33.94 -15.45 51.18
C ASP A 613 34.40 -14.52 50.05
N GLN A 614 33.50 -14.20 49.14
CA GLN A 614 32.86 -12.87 49.12
C GLN A 614 31.89 -12.75 47.92
N GLN A 615 30.69 -12.27 48.24
CA GLN A 615 29.69 -11.83 47.30
C GLN A 615 30.20 -10.64 46.47
N THR A 616 30.10 -10.69 45.16
CA THR A 616 29.92 -9.49 44.34
C THR A 616 29.05 -9.81 43.14
N ASN A 617 27.99 -9.01 43.01
CA ASN A 617 27.11 -8.88 41.85
C ASN A 617 27.90 -8.56 40.58
N SER A 618 27.72 -9.32 39.52
CA SER A 618 28.01 -8.85 38.17
C SER A 618 27.02 -9.42 37.16
N LYS A 619 26.52 -8.54 36.34
CA LYS A 619 25.62 -8.76 35.20
C LYS A 619 26.23 -9.72 34.17
N PRO A 620 25.41 -10.43 33.37
CA PRO A 620 25.92 -11.25 32.27
C PRO A 620 26.41 -10.36 31.12
N ASP A 621 27.63 -10.58 30.67
CA ASP A 621 28.19 -10.07 29.42
C ASP A 621 27.77 -10.98 28.27
N ASP A 622 27.07 -10.39 27.30
CA ASP A 622 26.82 -10.95 25.97
C ASP A 622 28.14 -10.87 25.16
N ASN A 623 28.75 -12.01 24.89
CA ASN A 623 29.82 -12.13 23.91
C ASN A 623 29.30 -12.90 22.69
N ILE A 624 28.75 -12.16 21.71
CA ILE A 624 28.52 -12.66 20.36
C ILE A 624 29.79 -12.39 19.57
N GLN A 625 30.48 -13.44 19.11
CA GLN A 625 31.59 -13.33 18.17
C GLN A 625 31.02 -13.22 16.76
N ASP A 626 31.32 -12.09 16.13
CA ASP A 626 31.10 -11.87 14.68
C ASP A 626 31.98 -12.82 13.88
N ALA A 627 31.37 -13.49 12.89
CA ALA A 627 32.09 -14.24 11.88
C ALA A 627 32.44 -13.31 10.72
N ASP A 628 33.73 -13.07 10.51
CA ASP A 628 34.27 -12.36 9.36
C ASP A 628 34.00 -13.13 8.06
N PHE A 629 33.34 -12.48 7.09
CA PHE A 629 33.27 -12.90 5.71
C PHE A 629 34.33 -12.16 4.89
N GLU A 630 35.32 -12.87 4.38
CA GLU A 630 36.24 -12.35 3.35
C GLU A 630 35.54 -12.21 2.00
N GLU A 631 35.59 -11.01 1.43
CA GLU A 631 35.28 -10.75 0.04
C GLU A 631 36.33 -11.41 -0.88
N VAL A 632 35.87 -12.29 -1.76
CA VAL A 632 36.69 -12.75 -2.91
C VAL A 632 36.39 -11.84 -4.10
N LYS A 633 37.45 -11.24 -4.62
CA LYS A 633 37.48 -10.34 -5.79
C LYS A 633 36.91 -10.93 -7.06
#